data_3dac92dad31aa565ac59e466033bda37
#
_entry.id   3dac92dad31aa565ac59e466033bda37
#
_cell.length_a   1.000
_cell.length_b   1.000
_cell.length_c   1.000
_cell.angle_alpha   90.00
_cell.angle_beta   90.00
_cell.angle_gamma   90.00
#
_symmetry.space_group_name_H-M   'P 1'
#
loop_
_entity.id
_entity.type
_entity.pdbx_description
1 polymer ?
#
loop_
_entity_poly.entity_id
_entity_poly.type
_entity_poly.pdbx_seq_one_letter_code
_entity_poly.pdbx_strand_id
1 'polypeptide(L)'
;MKYISHFAFIFFFLSSTITGALAQPITTSEVDALAERTLKAFDVPGIAVAIVKDGKVLHSKGYGVRTLGSPEKVDENTLFGIASNSKAFTAATLGILIDDGKLKWDDRVIDYIPEFRMYNSYVTEEFTIRDLLTHRSGLGLGAGDLMFWPG
;
A
#
# COMPACT_ATOMS: atom_id res chain seq x y z
N MET A 1 72.95 5.72 -32.86
CA MET A 1 72.61 5.19 -31.53
C MET A 1 71.29 5.79 -31.14
N LYS A 2 70.18 5.01 -31.21
CA LYS A 2 68.83 5.43 -30.86
C LYS A 2 68.38 4.58 -29.69
N TYR A 3 68.14 5.21 -28.55
CA TYR A 3 67.56 4.52 -27.36
C TYR A 3 66.04 4.53 -27.50
N ILE A 4 65.47 3.34 -27.58
CA ILE A 4 64.00 3.13 -27.52
C ILE A 4 63.65 2.90 -26.08
N SER A 5 62.97 3.86 -25.47
CA SER A 5 62.42 3.77 -24.12
C SER A 5 61.12 2.96 -24.15
N HIS A 6 61.10 1.80 -23.45
CA HIS A 6 59.89 0.99 -23.28
C HIS A 6 59.14 1.51 -22.07
N PHE A 7 58.03 2.20 -22.31
CA PHE A 7 57.06 2.51 -21.25
C PHE A 7 56.16 1.27 -21.04
N ALA A 8 56.37 0.58 -19.93
CA ALA A 8 55.48 -0.49 -19.50
C ALA A 8 54.26 0.14 -18.83
N PHE A 9 53.11 0.08 -19.48
CA PHE A 9 51.84 0.44 -18.89
C PHE A 9 51.37 -0.71 -17.97
N ILE A 10 51.49 -0.52 -16.66
CA ILE A 10 50.87 -1.41 -15.66
C ILE A 10 49.40 -1.03 -15.55
N PHE A 11 48.54 -1.82 -16.17
CA PHE A 11 47.09 -1.75 -15.98
C PHE A 11 46.76 -2.37 -14.61
N PHE A 12 46.52 -1.53 -13.61
CA PHE A 12 46.00 -1.95 -12.31
C PHE A 12 44.48 -2.17 -12.49
N PHE A 13 44.08 -3.43 -12.69
CA PHE A 13 42.66 -3.81 -12.64
C PHE A 13 42.21 -3.74 -11.18
N LEU A 14 41.55 -2.65 -10.82
CA LEU A 14 40.84 -2.53 -9.55
C LEU A 14 39.56 -3.38 -9.67
N SER A 15 39.66 -4.65 -9.24
CA SER A 15 38.48 -5.51 -9.07
C SER A 15 37.64 -4.96 -7.92
N SER A 16 36.69 -4.08 -8.21
CA SER A 16 35.65 -3.70 -7.27
C SER A 16 34.79 -4.94 -7.02
N THR A 17 35.06 -5.66 -5.97
CA THR A 17 34.10 -6.63 -5.46
C THR A 17 32.88 -5.86 -4.98
N ILE A 18 31.85 -5.80 -5.82
CA ILE A 18 30.52 -5.35 -5.42
C ILE A 18 30.03 -6.42 -4.43
N THR A 19 30.33 -6.23 -3.17
CA THR A 19 29.65 -6.97 -2.11
C THR A 19 28.22 -6.47 -2.13
N GLY A 20 27.34 -7.20 -2.82
CA GLY A 20 25.91 -6.97 -2.73
C GLY A 20 25.55 -6.95 -1.25
N ALA A 21 25.10 -5.81 -0.75
CA ALA A 21 24.55 -5.73 0.59
C ALA A 21 23.31 -6.64 0.62
N LEU A 22 23.52 -7.88 1.05
CA LEU A 22 22.40 -8.77 1.35
C LEU A 22 21.68 -8.14 2.53
N ALA A 23 20.49 -7.60 2.27
CA ALA A 23 19.65 -7.10 3.33
C ALA A 23 19.44 -8.25 4.32
N GLN A 24 19.92 -8.07 5.56
CA GLN A 24 19.68 -9.04 6.60
C GLN A 24 18.17 -9.12 6.88
N PRO A 25 17.62 -10.32 7.04
CA PRO A 25 16.22 -10.44 7.44
C PRO A 25 16.03 -9.80 8.80
N ILE A 26 15.06 -8.89 8.88
CA ILE A 26 14.68 -8.27 10.15
C ILE A 26 14.22 -9.35 11.15
N THR A 27 14.71 -9.28 12.36
CA THR A 27 14.33 -10.21 13.43
C THR A 27 13.04 -9.76 14.13
N THR A 28 12.34 -10.70 14.76
CA THR A 28 11.14 -10.39 15.55
C THR A 28 11.43 -9.34 16.63
N SER A 29 12.58 -9.41 17.30
CA SER A 29 12.96 -8.45 18.33
C SER A 29 13.21 -7.03 17.78
N GLU A 30 13.74 -6.92 16.57
CA GLU A 30 13.89 -5.62 15.91
C GLU A 30 12.55 -5.03 15.51
N VAL A 31 11.60 -5.86 15.06
CA VAL A 31 10.21 -5.44 14.79
C VAL A 31 9.53 -4.99 16.09
N ASP A 32 9.65 -5.75 17.18
CA ASP A 32 9.12 -5.39 18.49
C ASP A 32 9.65 -4.02 18.94
N ALA A 33 10.96 -3.83 18.88
CA ALA A 33 11.60 -2.57 19.28
C ALA A 33 11.18 -1.41 18.37
N LEU A 34 10.97 -1.64 17.07
CA LEU A 34 10.49 -0.63 16.14
C LEU A 34 9.06 -0.23 16.46
N ALA A 35 8.15 -1.20 16.68
CA ALA A 35 6.75 -0.96 17.00
C ALA A 35 6.61 -0.15 18.31
N GLU A 36 7.35 -0.49 19.35
CA GLU A 36 7.34 0.24 20.62
C GLU A 36 7.86 1.68 20.46
N ARG A 37 8.91 1.90 19.69
CA ARG A 37 9.38 3.24 19.37
C ARG A 37 8.36 4.04 18.57
N THR A 38 7.64 3.37 17.64
CA THR A 38 6.61 4.00 16.80
C THR A 38 5.42 4.45 17.64
N LEU A 39 4.90 3.62 18.55
CA LEU A 39 3.84 4.00 19.48
C LEU A 39 4.20 5.29 20.21
N LYS A 40 5.41 5.35 20.74
CA LYS A 40 5.89 6.51 21.50
C LYS A 40 6.12 7.73 20.63
N ALA A 41 6.71 7.57 19.45
CA ALA A 41 7.07 8.68 18.56
C ALA A 41 5.84 9.36 17.95
N PHE A 42 4.78 8.59 17.67
CA PHE A 42 3.55 9.10 17.07
C PHE A 42 2.42 9.31 18.07
N ASP A 43 2.67 9.05 19.36
CA ASP A 43 1.70 9.18 20.46
C ASP A 43 0.36 8.48 20.13
N VAL A 44 0.44 7.25 19.63
CA VAL A 44 -0.73 6.43 19.30
C VAL A 44 -0.92 5.31 20.33
N PRO A 45 -2.16 4.95 20.69
CA PRO A 45 -2.41 3.98 21.76
C PRO A 45 -2.05 2.56 21.39
N GLY A 46 -2.16 2.19 20.13
CA GLY A 46 -1.94 0.82 19.69
C GLY A 46 -1.62 0.70 18.20
N ILE A 47 -0.92 -0.37 17.85
CA ILE A 47 -0.53 -0.72 16.49
C ILE A 47 -0.54 -2.23 16.32
N ALA A 48 -0.91 -2.72 15.15
CA ALA A 48 -0.71 -4.11 14.75
C ALA A 48 0.29 -4.17 13.59
N VAL A 49 1.21 -5.13 13.64
CA VAL A 49 2.24 -5.32 12.63
C VAL A 49 2.22 -6.75 12.14
N ALA A 50 2.18 -6.94 10.83
CA ALA A 50 2.37 -8.23 10.19
C ALA A 50 3.44 -8.13 9.10
N ILE A 51 4.27 -9.18 8.99
CA ILE A 51 5.28 -9.32 7.94
C ILE A 51 5.06 -10.67 7.28
N VAL A 52 4.83 -10.63 5.97
CA VAL A 52 4.69 -11.81 5.13
C VAL A 52 5.82 -11.81 4.10
N LYS A 53 6.52 -12.93 3.98
CA LYS A 53 7.56 -13.14 2.99
C LYS A 53 7.44 -14.52 2.40
N ASP A 54 7.51 -14.61 1.08
CA ASP A 54 7.44 -15.88 0.34
C ASP A 54 6.22 -16.73 0.75
N GLY A 55 5.06 -16.08 0.92
CA GLY A 55 3.80 -16.70 1.34
C GLY A 55 3.74 -17.16 2.80
N LYS A 56 4.76 -16.84 3.61
CA LYS A 56 4.82 -17.22 5.04
C LYS A 56 4.71 -16.01 5.94
N VAL A 57 3.88 -16.11 6.97
CA VAL A 57 3.82 -15.09 8.03
C VAL A 57 5.06 -15.23 8.90
N LEU A 58 5.93 -14.21 8.86
CA LEU A 58 7.14 -14.15 9.68
C LEU A 58 6.89 -13.46 11.02
N HIS A 59 5.94 -12.55 11.05
CA HIS A 59 5.57 -11.78 12.23
C HIS A 59 4.08 -11.42 12.13
N SER A 60 3.35 -11.52 13.24
CA SER A 60 1.97 -11.03 13.38
C SER A 60 1.73 -10.76 14.86
N LYS A 61 1.64 -9.48 15.24
CA LYS A 61 1.55 -9.08 16.64
C LYS A 61 0.93 -7.71 16.82
N GLY A 62 0.16 -7.55 17.90
CA GLY A 62 -0.35 -6.27 18.37
C GLY A 62 0.52 -5.69 19.49
N TYR A 63 0.51 -4.36 19.59
CA TYR A 63 1.24 -3.59 20.61
C TYR A 63 0.36 -2.48 21.16
N GLY A 64 0.56 -2.13 22.43
CA GLY A 64 -0.20 -1.08 23.09
C GLY A 64 -1.62 -1.51 23.47
N VAL A 65 -2.54 -0.58 23.48
CA VAL A 65 -3.94 -0.77 23.93
C VAL A 65 -4.93 -0.35 22.86
N ARG A 66 -6.13 -0.91 22.89
CA ARG A 66 -7.23 -0.59 21.94
C ARG A 66 -7.79 0.80 22.18
N THR A 67 -7.86 1.21 23.44
CA THR A 67 -8.41 2.50 23.86
C THR A 67 -7.57 3.05 24.99
N LEU A 68 -7.27 4.33 24.94
CA LEU A 68 -6.56 5.02 26.04
C LEU A 68 -7.33 4.88 27.33
N GLY A 69 -6.63 4.52 28.41
CA GLY A 69 -7.23 4.30 29.74
C GLY A 69 -7.89 2.92 29.92
N SER A 70 -7.92 2.08 28.87
CA SER A 70 -8.41 0.69 28.96
C SER A 70 -7.23 -0.29 29.12
N PRO A 71 -7.41 -1.41 29.87
CA PRO A 71 -6.42 -2.49 29.95
C PRO A 71 -6.39 -3.38 28.70
N GLU A 72 -7.37 -3.25 27.81
CA GLU A 72 -7.51 -4.10 26.62
C GLU A 72 -6.35 -3.88 25.65
N LYS A 73 -5.61 -4.96 25.40
CA LYS A 73 -4.45 -4.92 24.50
C LYS A 73 -4.86 -5.07 23.03
N VAL A 74 -4.05 -4.46 22.16
CA VAL A 74 -4.06 -4.80 20.73
C VAL A 74 -3.38 -6.16 20.55
N ASP A 75 -4.00 -7.01 19.76
CA ASP A 75 -3.52 -8.33 19.38
C ASP A 75 -3.63 -8.54 17.86
N GLU A 76 -3.29 -9.72 17.37
CA GLU A 76 -3.36 -10.08 15.96
C GLU A 76 -4.80 -10.14 15.40
N ASN A 77 -5.81 -10.20 16.27
CA ASN A 77 -7.24 -10.25 15.90
C ASN A 77 -7.93 -8.90 16.03
N THR A 78 -7.23 -7.87 16.50
CA THR A 78 -7.79 -6.53 16.64
C THR A 78 -8.06 -5.91 15.29
N LEU A 79 -9.31 -5.49 15.07
CA LEU A 79 -9.72 -4.85 13.81
C LEU A 79 -9.34 -3.36 13.79
N PHE A 80 -8.76 -2.93 12.70
CA PHE A 80 -8.44 -1.55 12.43
C PHE A 80 -9.17 -1.05 11.19
N GLY A 81 -9.61 0.21 11.22
CA GLY A 81 -10.04 0.90 10.01
C GLY A 81 -8.83 1.12 9.10
N ILE A 82 -8.90 0.62 7.88
CA ILE A 82 -7.77 0.65 6.92
C ILE A 82 -7.86 1.81 5.91
N ALA A 83 -8.85 2.68 6.07
CA ALA A 83 -9.06 3.88 5.25
C ALA A 83 -8.88 3.58 3.75
N SER A 84 -8.06 4.36 3.04
CA SER A 84 -7.86 4.22 1.58
C SER A 84 -7.23 2.90 1.12
N ASN A 85 -6.67 2.09 2.02
CA ASN A 85 -6.26 0.73 1.65
C ASN A 85 -7.46 -0.12 1.18
N SER A 86 -8.69 0.21 1.61
CA SER A 86 -9.94 -0.41 1.13
C SER A 86 -10.12 -0.31 -0.39
N LYS A 87 -9.55 0.72 -1.05
CA LYS A 87 -9.62 0.89 -2.50
C LYS A 87 -9.01 -0.26 -3.27
N ALA A 88 -7.91 -0.83 -2.75
CA ALA A 88 -7.27 -1.99 -3.36
C ALA A 88 -8.21 -3.21 -3.36
N PHE A 89 -8.94 -3.43 -2.26
CA PHE A 89 -9.93 -4.52 -2.17
C PHE A 89 -11.12 -4.28 -3.10
N THR A 90 -11.61 -3.04 -3.19
CA THR A 90 -12.68 -2.68 -4.13
C THR A 90 -12.24 -2.96 -5.58
N ALA A 91 -11.04 -2.49 -5.96
CA ALA A 91 -10.51 -2.71 -7.30
C ALA A 91 -10.32 -4.22 -7.60
N ALA A 92 -9.81 -4.98 -6.64
CA ALA A 92 -9.65 -6.43 -6.77
C ALA A 92 -11.00 -7.14 -6.94
N THR A 93 -12.03 -6.74 -6.18
CA THR A 93 -13.38 -7.31 -6.30
C THR A 93 -13.98 -7.06 -7.68
N LEU A 94 -13.82 -5.84 -8.21
CA LEU A 94 -14.26 -5.52 -9.58
C LEU A 94 -13.44 -6.33 -10.61
N GLY A 95 -12.14 -6.51 -10.40
CA GLY A 95 -11.30 -7.35 -11.24
C GLY A 95 -11.81 -8.80 -11.32
N ILE A 96 -12.20 -9.39 -10.20
CA ILE A 96 -12.79 -10.74 -10.14
C ILE A 96 -14.09 -10.79 -10.95
N LEU A 97 -14.96 -9.79 -10.83
CA LEU A 97 -16.20 -9.73 -11.60
C LEU A 97 -15.95 -9.63 -13.11
N ILE A 98 -14.88 -8.95 -13.50
CA ILE A 98 -14.46 -8.85 -14.91
C ILE A 98 -13.92 -10.17 -15.41
N ASP A 99 -13.08 -10.85 -14.63
CA ASP A 99 -12.55 -12.18 -14.96
C ASP A 99 -13.69 -13.22 -15.09
N ASP A 100 -14.72 -13.09 -14.26
CA ASP A 100 -15.96 -13.89 -14.34
C ASP A 100 -16.86 -13.51 -15.55
N GLY A 101 -16.51 -12.47 -16.32
CA GLY A 101 -17.30 -11.99 -17.46
C GLY A 101 -18.61 -11.28 -17.08
N LYS A 102 -18.77 -10.87 -15.82
CA LYS A 102 -19.99 -10.23 -15.30
C LYS A 102 -20.06 -8.73 -15.63
N LEU A 103 -18.92 -8.09 -15.87
CA LEU A 103 -18.81 -6.70 -16.30
C LEU A 103 -17.50 -6.45 -17.05
N LYS A 104 -17.35 -5.29 -17.67
CA LYS A 104 -16.10 -4.85 -18.33
C LYS A 104 -15.67 -3.50 -17.77
N TRP A 105 -14.37 -3.20 -17.89
CA TRP A 105 -13.82 -1.93 -17.41
C TRP A 105 -14.49 -0.70 -18.05
N ASP A 106 -14.90 -0.81 -19.30
CA ASP A 106 -15.43 0.30 -20.09
C ASP A 106 -16.96 0.25 -20.21
N ASP A 107 -17.64 -0.62 -19.45
CA ASP A 107 -19.08 -0.59 -19.31
C ASP A 107 -19.51 0.64 -18.50
N ARG A 108 -20.66 1.19 -18.83
CA ARG A 108 -21.19 2.38 -18.15
C ARG A 108 -21.74 2.00 -16.77
N VAL A 109 -21.47 2.85 -15.79
CA VAL A 109 -21.94 2.62 -14.41
C VAL A 109 -23.48 2.55 -14.35
N ILE A 110 -24.17 3.37 -15.14
CA ILE A 110 -25.65 3.40 -15.18
C ILE A 110 -26.29 2.09 -15.68
N ASP A 111 -25.55 1.25 -16.39
CA ASP A 111 -26.05 -0.04 -16.87
C ASP A 111 -26.17 -1.07 -15.71
N TYR A 112 -25.45 -0.83 -14.61
CA TYR A 112 -25.47 -1.65 -13.39
C TYR A 112 -26.15 -0.97 -12.21
N ILE A 113 -26.04 0.36 -12.14
CA ILE A 113 -26.64 1.20 -11.08
C ILE A 113 -27.46 2.27 -11.76
N PRO A 114 -28.75 2.00 -12.09
CA PRO A 114 -29.61 2.95 -12.82
C PRO A 114 -29.83 4.28 -12.09
N GLU A 115 -29.66 4.31 -10.77
CA GLU A 115 -29.79 5.51 -9.93
C GLU A 115 -28.54 6.37 -9.91
N PHE A 116 -27.43 5.89 -10.47
CA PHE A 116 -26.16 6.65 -10.50
C PHE A 116 -26.36 7.98 -11.21
N ARG A 117 -25.93 9.06 -10.57
CA ARG A 117 -25.99 10.42 -11.13
C ARG A 117 -24.73 11.20 -10.80
N MET A 118 -24.21 11.86 -11.80
CA MET A 118 -23.12 12.83 -11.68
C MET A 118 -23.68 14.26 -11.87
N TYR A 119 -22.80 15.25 -11.81
CA TYR A 119 -23.18 16.67 -11.85
C TYR A 119 -23.84 17.11 -13.16
N ASN A 120 -23.73 16.36 -14.23
CA ASN A 120 -24.50 16.57 -15.46
C ASN A 120 -24.86 15.22 -16.13
N SER A 121 -25.84 15.28 -17.07
CA SER A 121 -26.35 14.08 -17.73
C SER A 121 -25.30 13.41 -18.62
N TYR A 122 -24.50 14.18 -19.36
CA TYR A 122 -23.47 13.61 -20.23
C TYR A 122 -22.45 12.79 -19.44
N VAL A 123 -21.92 13.38 -18.35
CA VAL A 123 -20.98 12.65 -17.48
C VAL A 123 -21.65 11.43 -16.86
N THR A 124 -22.91 11.52 -16.46
CA THR A 124 -23.67 10.38 -15.91
C THR A 124 -23.75 9.23 -16.91
N GLU A 125 -24.07 9.53 -18.17
CA GLU A 125 -24.27 8.54 -19.23
C GLU A 125 -22.96 7.88 -19.69
N GLU A 126 -21.86 8.64 -19.70
CA GLU A 126 -20.58 8.18 -20.23
C GLU A 126 -19.62 7.63 -19.14
N PHE A 127 -19.98 7.75 -17.85
CA PHE A 127 -19.11 7.36 -16.75
C PHE A 127 -18.96 5.84 -16.68
N THR A 128 -17.73 5.38 -16.74
CA THR A 128 -17.41 3.93 -16.80
C THR A 128 -16.99 3.35 -15.45
N ILE A 129 -17.01 2.03 -15.36
CA ILE A 129 -16.45 1.29 -14.21
C ILE A 129 -14.98 1.69 -13.96
N ARG A 130 -14.20 1.86 -15.04
CA ARG A 130 -12.82 2.33 -14.96
C ARG A 130 -12.70 3.72 -14.33
N ASP A 131 -13.59 4.64 -14.68
CA ASP A 131 -13.57 6.01 -14.17
C ASP A 131 -13.82 6.09 -12.67
N LEU A 132 -14.58 5.15 -12.09
CA LEU A 132 -14.75 5.04 -10.63
C LEU A 132 -13.41 4.83 -9.89
N LEU A 133 -12.41 4.22 -10.54
CA LEU A 133 -11.16 3.80 -9.91
C LEU A 133 -9.96 4.71 -10.26
N THR A 134 -10.14 5.70 -11.14
CA THR A 134 -9.01 6.43 -11.73
C THR A 134 -8.95 7.91 -11.37
N HIS A 135 -9.76 8.34 -10.40
CA HIS A 135 -9.83 9.74 -9.97
C HIS A 135 -10.16 10.73 -11.09
N ARG A 136 -11.00 10.31 -12.07
CA ARG A 136 -11.38 11.12 -13.23
C ARG A 136 -12.80 11.70 -13.12
N SER A 137 -13.42 11.59 -11.95
CA SER A 137 -14.81 12.02 -11.73
C SER A 137 -15.02 13.54 -11.78
N GLY A 138 -13.97 14.35 -11.69
CA GLY A 138 -14.09 15.80 -11.54
C GLY A 138 -14.47 16.25 -10.12
N LEU A 139 -14.72 15.32 -9.19
CA LEU A 139 -14.94 15.63 -7.78
C LEU A 139 -13.64 16.11 -7.13
N GLY A 140 -13.73 17.13 -6.28
CA GLY A 140 -12.58 17.64 -5.53
C GLY A 140 -12.08 16.65 -4.47
N LEU A 141 -10.86 16.89 -4.00
CA LEU A 141 -10.27 16.12 -2.89
C LEU A 141 -11.19 16.22 -1.66
N GLY A 142 -11.48 15.07 -1.04
CA GLY A 142 -12.33 14.99 0.14
C GLY A 142 -13.84 15.00 -0.15
N ALA A 143 -14.26 15.05 -1.42
CA ALA A 143 -15.66 14.92 -1.76
C ALA A 143 -16.20 13.56 -1.27
N GLY A 144 -17.25 13.60 -0.44
CA GLY A 144 -17.85 12.41 0.17
C GLY A 144 -17.25 11.98 1.50
N ASP A 145 -16.15 12.58 1.97
CA ASP A 145 -15.52 12.20 3.25
C ASP A 145 -16.49 12.35 4.43
N LEU A 146 -17.36 13.33 4.42
CA LEU A 146 -18.37 13.54 5.46
C LEU A 146 -19.41 12.41 5.56
N MET A 147 -19.51 11.54 4.55
CA MET A 147 -20.41 10.36 4.63
C MET A 147 -19.86 9.28 5.57
N PHE A 148 -18.56 9.31 5.89
CA PHE A 148 -17.92 8.37 6.84
C PHE A 148 -17.94 8.88 8.28
N TRP A 149 -18.22 10.14 8.49
CA TRP A 149 -18.22 10.78 9.79
C TRP A 149 -19.61 11.37 10.06
N PRO A 150 -20.57 10.54 10.51
CA PRO A 150 -21.86 11.09 10.94
C PRO A 150 -21.61 12.06 12.09
N GLY A 151 -22.03 13.31 11.88
CA GLY A 151 -21.94 14.36 12.87
C GLY A 151 -22.85 14.11 14.08
#